data_7a3d81d7b28f450c812aefb67eaf726a
#
_entry.id   7a3d81d7b28f450c812aefb67eaf726a
#
_cell.length_a   1.000
_cell.length_b   1.000
_cell.length_c   1.000
_cell.angle_alpha   90.00
_cell.angle_beta   90.00
_cell.angle_gamma   90.00
#
_symmetry.space_group_name_H-M   'P 1'
#
loop_
_entity.id
_entity.type
_entity.pdbx_description
1 polymer ?
#
loop_
_entity_poly.entity_id
_entity_poly.type
_entity_poly.pdbx_seq_one_letter_code
_entity_poly.pdbx_strand_id
1 'polypeptide(L)'
;VIATLAAVGMPRLLAEHSPAMEASFRNTLDALPERAIVLVASEDQCQGMRYLQLAEDDRPDVDVVCWLLMSRDWYRLPLVARGVPVGDSRGGPASASDGEALFATGRPLFVDEAQRTLLDTYASFPQGVLFRALPHGARVPSIHDVVADNRALYQRFDLGARPDRGDDYAAVVFLRYAFVWRTLAAAADAKGERDDAAFAHAMEDELTPK
;
A
#
# COMPACT_ATOMS: atom_id res chain seq x y z
N VAL A 1 -39.29 11.96 -14.72
CA VAL A 1 -38.14 11.25 -15.35
C VAL A 1 -36.89 11.37 -14.50
N ILE A 2 -36.44 12.59 -14.12
CA ILE A 2 -35.23 12.78 -13.31
C ILE A 2 -35.40 12.16 -11.91
N ALA A 3 -36.54 12.37 -11.25
CA ALA A 3 -36.81 11.79 -9.94
C ALA A 3 -36.88 10.25 -9.98
N THR A 4 -37.38 9.67 -11.07
CA THR A 4 -37.44 8.22 -11.25
C THR A 4 -36.04 7.62 -11.51
N LEU A 5 -35.19 8.30 -12.29
CA LEU A 5 -33.80 7.91 -12.52
C LEU A 5 -32.99 8.01 -11.24
N ALA A 6 -33.19 9.05 -10.42
CA ALA A 6 -32.55 9.18 -9.13
C ALA A 6 -32.99 8.09 -8.13
N ALA A 7 -34.29 7.78 -8.08
CA ALA A 7 -34.85 6.76 -7.19
C ALA A 7 -34.35 5.33 -7.50
N VAL A 8 -34.08 5.02 -8.78
CA VAL A 8 -33.59 3.69 -9.20
C VAL A 8 -32.08 3.65 -9.26
N GLY A 9 -31.41 4.72 -9.66
CA GLY A 9 -29.97 4.78 -9.85
C GLY A 9 -29.19 5.09 -8.56
N MET A 10 -29.75 5.92 -7.67
CA MET A 10 -29.05 6.36 -6.45
C MET A 10 -28.68 5.20 -5.50
N PRO A 11 -29.59 4.25 -5.20
CA PRO A 11 -29.23 3.12 -4.35
C PRO A 11 -28.10 2.27 -4.94
N ARG A 12 -28.09 2.12 -6.27
CA ARG A 12 -27.03 1.40 -6.98
C ARG A 12 -25.71 2.16 -6.97
N LEU A 13 -25.73 3.47 -7.22
CA LEU A 13 -24.54 4.33 -7.12
C LEU A 13 -23.98 4.36 -5.69
N LEU A 14 -24.86 4.41 -4.68
CA LEU A 14 -24.42 4.36 -3.28
C LEU A 14 -23.85 2.98 -2.89
N ALA A 15 -24.37 1.90 -3.47
CA ALA A 15 -23.83 0.56 -3.28
C ALA A 15 -22.49 0.35 -4.01
N GLU A 16 -22.30 1.00 -5.15
CA GLU A 16 -21.05 0.98 -5.92
C GLU A 16 -19.99 1.93 -5.32
N HIS A 17 -20.39 2.92 -4.51
CA HIS A 17 -19.49 3.85 -3.84
C HIS A 17 -19.11 3.32 -2.47
N SER A 18 -18.16 2.39 -2.46
CA SER A 18 -17.62 1.88 -1.20
C SER A 18 -16.66 2.88 -0.57
N PRO A 19 -16.91 3.37 0.66
CA PRO A 19 -15.97 4.23 1.37
C PRO A 19 -14.67 3.50 1.74
N ALA A 20 -14.64 2.16 1.63
CA ALA A 20 -13.48 1.34 1.95
C ALA A 20 -12.26 1.69 1.10
N MET A 21 -12.46 2.06 -0.18
CA MET A 21 -11.37 2.45 -1.07
C MET A 21 -10.67 3.72 -0.58
N GLU A 22 -11.43 4.79 -0.33
CA GLU A 22 -10.88 6.06 0.15
C GLU A 22 -10.23 5.88 1.53
N ALA A 23 -10.91 5.19 2.45
CA ALA A 23 -10.36 4.86 3.76
C ALA A 23 -9.04 4.08 3.64
N SER A 24 -8.94 3.14 2.69
CA SER A 24 -7.69 2.38 2.48
C SER A 24 -6.53 3.24 1.99
N PHE A 25 -6.80 4.22 1.12
CA PHE A 25 -5.75 5.14 0.66
C PHE A 25 -5.28 6.04 1.80
N ARG A 26 -6.19 6.54 2.64
CA ARG A 26 -5.89 7.33 3.83
C ARG A 26 -5.12 6.51 4.85
N ASN A 27 -5.58 5.31 5.18
CA ASN A 27 -4.86 4.37 6.05
C ASN A 27 -3.44 4.10 5.54
N THR A 28 -3.28 3.98 4.21
CA THR A 28 -1.96 3.76 3.60
C THR A 28 -1.05 4.96 3.81
N LEU A 29 -1.52 6.18 3.52
CA LEU A 29 -0.76 7.41 3.72
C LEU A 29 -0.40 7.64 5.19
N ASP A 30 -1.34 7.41 6.12
CA ASP A 30 -1.16 7.57 7.55
C ASP A 30 -0.16 6.57 8.16
N ALA A 31 -0.01 5.39 7.55
CA ALA A 31 0.96 4.40 7.97
C ALA A 31 2.42 4.74 7.61
N LEU A 32 2.63 5.73 6.74
CA LEU A 32 3.95 6.08 6.23
C LEU A 32 4.68 7.07 7.15
N PRO A 33 5.99 6.88 7.36
CA PRO A 33 6.81 7.87 8.03
C PRO A 33 6.94 9.14 7.18
N GLU A 34 7.41 10.20 7.81
CA GLU A 34 7.65 11.47 7.12
C GLU A 34 8.59 11.31 5.93
N ARG A 35 8.29 12.03 4.85
CA ARG A 35 9.07 12.09 3.61
C ARG A 35 9.30 10.74 2.94
N ALA A 36 8.44 9.75 3.18
CA ALA A 36 8.54 8.46 2.50
C ALA A 36 8.44 8.60 0.97
N ILE A 37 9.10 7.70 0.26
CA ILE A 37 8.90 7.47 -1.17
C ILE A 37 8.13 6.16 -1.31
N VAL A 38 7.05 6.18 -2.06
CA VAL A 38 6.16 5.02 -2.25
C VAL A 38 6.08 4.68 -3.73
N LEU A 39 6.55 3.49 -4.11
CA LEU A 39 6.41 2.98 -5.48
C LEU A 39 5.19 2.07 -5.57
N VAL A 40 4.19 2.48 -6.32
CA VAL A 40 2.97 1.70 -6.55
C VAL A 40 2.79 1.40 -8.03
N ALA A 41 2.53 0.14 -8.33
CA ALA A 41 2.15 -0.32 -9.66
C ALA A 41 0.62 -0.44 -9.80
N SER A 42 -0.11 -0.56 -8.69
CA SER A 42 -1.57 -0.59 -8.68
C SER A 42 -2.14 0.78 -9.04
N GLU A 43 -2.95 0.84 -10.09
CA GLU A 43 -3.51 2.10 -10.60
C GLU A 43 -4.45 2.76 -9.60
N ASP A 44 -5.32 1.99 -8.96
CA ASP A 44 -6.27 2.47 -7.96
C ASP A 44 -5.55 3.06 -6.73
N GLN A 45 -4.55 2.37 -6.17
CA GLN A 45 -3.76 2.90 -5.06
C GLN A 45 -3.02 4.19 -5.45
N CYS A 46 -2.42 4.19 -6.65
CA CYS A 46 -1.74 5.37 -7.15
C CYS A 46 -2.67 6.57 -7.25
N GLN A 47 -3.77 6.40 -7.98
CA GLN A 47 -4.71 7.50 -8.24
C GLN A 47 -5.41 7.94 -6.96
N GLY A 48 -5.80 7.00 -6.09
CA GLY A 48 -6.47 7.29 -4.84
C GLY A 48 -5.58 8.08 -3.86
N MET A 49 -4.36 7.64 -3.59
CA MET A 49 -3.44 8.39 -2.72
C MET A 49 -3.10 9.77 -3.30
N ARG A 50 -2.90 9.87 -4.62
CA ARG A 50 -2.64 11.16 -5.26
C ARG A 50 -3.85 12.09 -5.23
N TYR A 51 -5.06 11.55 -5.34
CA TYR A 51 -6.29 12.33 -5.16
C TYR A 51 -6.33 12.97 -3.78
N LEU A 52 -6.09 12.21 -2.71
CA LEU A 52 -6.05 12.72 -1.33
C LEU A 52 -4.98 13.82 -1.18
N GLN A 53 -3.79 13.61 -1.74
CA GLN A 53 -2.73 14.62 -1.72
C GLN A 53 -3.11 15.92 -2.43
N LEU A 54 -3.76 15.83 -3.59
CA LEU A 54 -4.06 17.00 -4.42
C LEU A 54 -5.34 17.74 -4.01
N ALA A 55 -6.36 16.99 -3.57
CA ALA A 55 -7.67 17.55 -3.23
C ALA A 55 -7.80 17.95 -1.75
N GLU A 56 -7.10 17.23 -0.86
CA GLU A 56 -7.24 17.40 0.58
C GLU A 56 -5.95 17.83 1.29
N ASP A 57 -4.86 18.01 0.53
CA ASP A 57 -3.51 18.31 1.06
C ASP A 57 -3.02 17.27 2.08
N ASP A 58 -3.47 16.01 1.93
CA ASP A 58 -3.14 14.92 2.82
C ASP A 58 -1.73 14.38 2.54
N ARG A 59 -0.85 14.40 3.52
CA ARG A 59 0.53 13.91 3.45
C ARG A 59 1.32 14.42 2.23
N PRO A 60 1.39 15.73 2.00
CA PRO A 60 2.14 16.33 0.89
C PRO A 60 3.67 16.08 1.00
N ASP A 61 4.13 15.66 2.19
CA ASP A 61 5.52 15.29 2.47
C ASP A 61 5.94 13.95 1.82
N VAL A 62 4.98 13.09 1.45
CA VAL A 62 5.19 11.79 0.86
C VAL A 62 5.20 11.87 -0.67
N ASP A 63 6.18 11.26 -1.32
CA ASP A 63 6.18 11.13 -2.78
C ASP A 63 5.55 9.81 -3.22
N VAL A 64 4.29 9.86 -3.68
CA VAL A 64 3.62 8.71 -4.30
C VAL A 64 4.04 8.62 -5.77
N VAL A 65 4.79 7.59 -6.09
CA VAL A 65 5.33 7.30 -7.42
C VAL A 65 4.49 6.23 -8.10
N CYS A 66 3.66 6.66 -9.05
CA CYS A 66 2.88 5.77 -9.90
C CYS A 66 3.77 5.11 -10.94
N TRP A 67 4.21 3.89 -10.69
CA TRP A 67 5.22 3.25 -11.52
C TRP A 67 4.79 3.09 -12.98
N LEU A 68 3.51 2.85 -13.24
CA LEU A 68 2.95 2.75 -14.59
C LEU A 68 3.10 4.04 -15.42
N LEU A 69 3.23 5.19 -14.77
CA LEU A 69 3.38 6.48 -15.44
C LEU A 69 4.84 6.88 -15.67
N MET A 70 5.81 6.09 -15.21
CA MET A 70 7.24 6.42 -15.28
C MET A 70 7.78 6.53 -16.70
N SER A 71 7.13 5.90 -17.69
CA SER A 71 7.44 6.05 -19.11
C SER A 71 7.05 7.42 -19.69
N ARG A 72 6.35 8.26 -18.90
CA ARG A 72 5.83 9.54 -19.34
C ARG A 72 6.68 10.69 -18.78
N ASP A 73 7.37 11.43 -19.63
CA ASP A 73 8.24 12.55 -19.23
C ASP A 73 7.50 13.61 -18.42
N TRP A 74 6.25 13.94 -18.78
CA TRP A 74 5.43 14.91 -18.05
C TRP A 74 5.17 14.50 -16.59
N TYR A 75 5.23 13.20 -16.29
CA TYR A 75 5.08 12.66 -14.95
C TYR A 75 6.43 12.50 -14.24
N ARG A 76 7.42 11.94 -14.92
CA ARG A 76 8.75 11.61 -14.40
C ARG A 76 9.58 12.87 -14.08
N LEU A 77 9.65 13.84 -14.99
CA LEU A 77 10.50 15.00 -14.80
C LEU A 77 10.17 15.85 -13.56
N PRO A 78 8.90 16.10 -13.19
CA PRO A 78 8.56 16.74 -11.92
C PRO A 78 9.00 15.95 -10.67
N LEU A 79 8.99 14.61 -10.71
CA LEU A 79 9.49 13.77 -9.61
C LEU A 79 11.01 13.97 -9.44
N VAL A 80 11.75 13.89 -10.53
CA VAL A 80 13.20 14.13 -10.53
C VAL A 80 13.53 15.53 -10.02
N ALA A 81 12.79 16.56 -10.43
CA ALA A 81 12.96 17.92 -9.95
C ALA A 81 12.71 18.08 -8.44
N ARG A 82 11.89 17.22 -7.84
CA ARG A 82 11.66 17.14 -6.38
C ARG A 82 12.68 16.26 -5.65
N GLY A 83 13.68 15.73 -6.35
CA GLY A 83 14.73 14.91 -5.77
C GLY A 83 14.33 13.43 -5.57
N VAL A 84 13.36 12.93 -6.33
CA VAL A 84 13.06 11.51 -6.43
C VAL A 84 13.83 10.96 -7.64
N PRO A 85 14.96 10.27 -7.46
CA PRO A 85 15.79 9.78 -8.54
C PRO A 85 15.17 8.56 -9.20
N VAL A 86 14.23 8.79 -10.07
CA VAL A 86 13.60 7.73 -10.86
C VAL A 86 14.31 7.66 -12.21
N GLY A 87 14.86 6.48 -12.52
CA GLY A 87 15.63 6.24 -13.73
C GLY A 87 14.79 6.34 -15.02
N ASP A 88 15.42 6.05 -16.17
CA ASP A 88 14.75 6.01 -17.47
C ASP A 88 13.91 4.73 -17.68
N SER A 89 13.32 4.22 -16.58
CA SER A 89 12.46 3.02 -16.64
C SER A 89 11.30 3.27 -17.59
N ARG A 90 11.40 2.73 -18.78
CA ARG A 90 10.39 2.89 -19.84
C ARG A 90 9.19 1.96 -19.66
N GLY A 91 8.64 1.89 -18.42
CA GLY A 91 7.41 1.16 -18.12
C GLY A 91 7.57 -0.32 -17.80
N GLY A 92 8.81 -0.79 -17.56
CA GLY A 92 9.08 -2.10 -16.97
C GLY A 92 9.00 -2.05 -15.43
N PRO A 93 9.15 -3.19 -14.71
CA PRO A 93 9.25 -3.21 -13.26
C PRO A 93 10.48 -2.40 -12.78
N ALA A 94 10.39 -1.84 -11.56
CA ALA A 94 11.54 -1.15 -10.97
C ALA A 94 12.72 -2.11 -10.85
N SER A 95 13.90 -1.63 -11.26
CA SER A 95 15.14 -2.41 -11.24
C SER A 95 15.89 -2.26 -9.90
N ALA A 96 16.87 -3.09 -9.67
CA ALA A 96 17.75 -2.95 -8.52
C ALA A 96 18.48 -1.59 -8.51
N SER A 97 18.90 -1.09 -9.68
CA SER A 97 19.53 0.24 -9.78
C SER A 97 18.59 1.40 -9.45
N ASP A 98 17.29 1.26 -9.72
CA ASP A 98 16.27 2.22 -9.26
C ASP A 98 16.20 2.21 -7.74
N GLY A 99 16.22 1.02 -7.12
CA GLY A 99 16.25 0.87 -5.67
C GLY A 99 17.48 1.52 -5.04
N GLU A 100 18.68 1.29 -5.58
CA GLU A 100 19.92 1.92 -5.09
C GLU A 100 19.84 3.45 -5.15
N ALA A 101 19.37 4.00 -6.27
CA ALA A 101 19.21 5.44 -6.43
C ALA A 101 18.20 6.02 -5.42
N LEU A 102 17.10 5.33 -5.17
CA LEU A 102 16.09 5.74 -4.20
C LEU A 102 16.63 5.67 -2.76
N PHE A 103 17.35 4.61 -2.38
CA PHE A 103 18.00 4.51 -1.07
C PHE A 103 19.07 5.58 -0.84
N ALA A 104 19.79 5.99 -1.89
CA ALA A 104 20.78 7.06 -1.80
C ALA A 104 20.19 8.42 -1.35
N THR A 105 18.87 8.61 -1.46
CA THR A 105 18.18 9.80 -0.93
C THR A 105 18.13 9.84 0.60
N GLY A 106 18.40 8.74 1.29
CA GLY A 106 18.24 8.60 2.75
C GLY A 106 16.77 8.59 3.22
N ARG A 107 15.83 8.57 2.30
CA ARG A 107 14.39 8.58 2.60
C ARG A 107 13.85 7.16 2.77
N PRO A 108 12.81 6.95 3.61
CA PRO A 108 12.16 5.64 3.72
C PRO A 108 11.54 5.24 2.37
N LEU A 109 11.81 4.00 1.92
CA LEU A 109 11.28 3.45 0.68
C LEU A 109 10.20 2.41 0.97
N PHE A 110 9.06 2.58 0.34
CA PHE A 110 7.93 1.65 0.41
C PHE A 110 7.54 1.21 -1.00
N VAL A 111 7.12 -0.03 -1.12
CA VAL A 111 6.71 -0.62 -2.41
C VAL A 111 5.44 -1.44 -2.22
N ASP A 112 4.62 -1.54 -3.27
CA ASP A 112 3.52 -2.50 -3.29
C ASP A 112 4.02 -3.92 -3.66
N GLU A 113 3.15 -4.92 -3.51
CA GLU A 113 3.46 -6.31 -3.78
C GLU A 113 3.79 -6.59 -5.26
N ALA A 114 3.47 -5.69 -6.17
CA ALA A 114 3.76 -5.84 -7.59
C ALA A 114 5.23 -5.51 -7.93
N GLN A 115 5.95 -4.81 -7.04
CA GLN A 115 7.36 -4.46 -7.21
C GLN A 115 8.29 -5.65 -6.87
N ARG A 116 8.02 -6.81 -7.46
CA ARG A 116 8.72 -8.08 -7.15
C ARG A 116 10.23 -7.98 -7.24
N THR A 117 10.78 -7.34 -8.27
CA THR A 117 12.23 -7.20 -8.42
C THR A 117 12.87 -6.51 -7.21
N LEU A 118 12.25 -5.47 -6.67
CA LEU A 118 12.76 -4.79 -5.48
C LEU A 118 12.59 -5.65 -4.23
N LEU A 119 11.44 -6.32 -4.07
CA LEU A 119 11.17 -7.20 -2.94
C LEU A 119 12.09 -8.43 -2.92
N ASP A 120 12.49 -8.94 -4.09
CA ASP A 120 13.41 -10.08 -4.21
C ASP A 120 14.88 -9.65 -4.04
N THR A 121 15.20 -8.38 -4.33
CA THR A 121 16.58 -7.86 -4.25
C THR A 121 16.92 -7.32 -2.86
N TYR A 122 15.98 -6.68 -2.19
CA TYR A 122 16.20 -6.00 -0.93
C TYR A 122 15.44 -6.65 0.23
N ALA A 123 16.02 -6.64 1.41
CA ALA A 123 15.27 -7.03 2.61
C ALA A 123 14.06 -6.11 2.77
N SER A 124 12.91 -6.70 3.05
CA SER A 124 11.66 -5.96 3.19
C SER A 124 10.75 -6.60 4.24
N PHE A 125 9.83 -5.83 4.76
CA PHE A 125 8.81 -6.31 5.69
C PHE A 125 7.52 -5.51 5.52
N PRO A 126 6.35 -6.11 5.78
CA PRO A 126 5.06 -5.43 5.71
C PRO A 126 4.95 -4.30 6.75
N GLN A 127 4.43 -3.16 6.33
CA GLN A 127 4.03 -2.05 7.19
C GLN A 127 2.75 -1.43 6.63
N GLY A 128 1.62 -1.61 7.31
CA GLY A 128 0.30 -1.28 6.77
C GLY A 128 -0.07 -2.19 5.60
N VAL A 129 -0.31 -1.64 4.42
CA VAL A 129 -0.62 -2.39 3.19
C VAL A 129 0.54 -2.42 2.19
N LEU A 130 1.68 -1.84 2.55
CA LEU A 130 2.87 -1.76 1.73
C LEU A 130 4.02 -2.54 2.38
N PHE A 131 5.09 -2.72 1.63
CA PHE A 131 6.33 -3.30 2.11
C PHE A 131 7.38 -2.20 2.26
N ARG A 132 7.92 -2.07 3.46
CA ARG A 132 9.09 -1.23 3.68
C ARG A 132 10.32 -1.97 3.17
N ALA A 133 10.97 -1.42 2.15
CA ALA A 133 12.23 -1.93 1.64
C ALA A 133 13.41 -1.30 2.41
N LEU A 134 14.46 -2.08 2.63
CA LEU A 134 15.65 -1.68 3.35
C LEU A 134 16.88 -1.72 2.45
N PRO A 135 17.81 -0.75 2.55
CA PRO A 135 19.07 -0.80 1.82
C PRO A 135 19.92 -1.99 2.28
N HIS A 136 20.84 -2.43 1.42
CA HIS A 136 21.75 -3.52 1.75
C HIS A 136 22.50 -3.26 3.06
N GLY A 137 22.55 -4.28 3.93
CA GLY A 137 23.23 -4.22 5.23
C GLY A 137 22.43 -3.54 6.34
N ALA A 138 21.23 -3.03 6.07
CA ALA A 138 20.36 -2.52 7.11
C ALA A 138 19.85 -3.66 8.02
N ARG A 139 19.65 -3.33 9.30
CA ARG A 139 19.08 -4.28 10.25
C ARG A 139 17.60 -4.50 9.95
N VAL A 140 17.22 -5.74 9.71
CA VAL A 140 15.83 -6.15 9.58
C VAL A 140 15.23 -6.28 10.99
N PRO A 141 14.03 -5.71 11.27
CA PRO A 141 13.33 -5.90 12.54
C PRO A 141 13.03 -7.38 12.80
N SER A 142 12.82 -7.75 14.06
CA SER A 142 12.30 -9.08 14.37
C SER A 142 10.87 -9.23 13.85
N ILE A 143 10.44 -10.45 13.58
CA ILE A 143 9.04 -10.68 13.15
C ILE A 143 8.07 -10.24 14.24
N HIS A 144 8.42 -10.44 15.51
CA HIS A 144 7.65 -9.97 16.65
C HIS A 144 7.42 -8.44 16.61
N ASP A 145 8.50 -7.66 16.38
CA ASP A 145 8.38 -6.20 16.28
C ASP A 145 7.49 -5.80 15.10
N VAL A 146 7.66 -6.46 13.93
CA VAL A 146 6.86 -6.18 12.73
C VAL A 146 5.37 -6.49 12.97
N VAL A 147 5.05 -7.61 13.63
CA VAL A 147 3.67 -7.97 13.99
C VAL A 147 3.10 -6.95 14.97
N ALA A 148 3.86 -6.57 16.00
CA ALA A 148 3.42 -5.58 17.00
C ALA A 148 3.15 -4.20 16.36
N ASP A 149 4.05 -3.74 15.48
CA ASP A 149 3.90 -2.46 14.78
C ASP A 149 2.67 -2.47 13.85
N ASN A 150 2.46 -3.55 13.08
CA ASN A 150 1.28 -3.68 12.23
C ASN A 150 -0.01 -3.77 13.05
N ARG A 151 -0.01 -4.48 14.19
CA ARG A 151 -1.14 -4.48 15.12
C ARG A 151 -1.51 -3.07 15.57
N ALA A 152 -0.53 -2.26 15.94
CA ALA A 152 -0.75 -0.86 16.35
C ALA A 152 -1.26 0.02 15.21
N LEU A 153 -0.81 -0.22 13.96
CA LEU A 153 -1.31 0.46 12.77
C LEU A 153 -2.78 0.11 12.50
N TYR A 154 -3.11 -1.19 12.46
CA TYR A 154 -4.47 -1.65 12.15
C TYR A 154 -5.50 -1.26 13.20
N GLN A 155 -5.11 -1.05 14.46
CA GLN A 155 -5.99 -0.49 15.49
C GLN A 155 -6.42 0.97 15.20
N ARG A 156 -5.69 1.69 14.38
CA ARG A 156 -5.97 3.08 13.99
C ARG A 156 -6.62 3.20 12.63
N PHE A 157 -6.60 2.14 11.83
CA PHE A 157 -7.18 2.14 10.49
C PHE A 157 -8.70 2.21 10.55
N ASP A 158 -9.27 3.02 9.67
CA ASP A 158 -10.69 2.92 9.34
C ASP A 158 -10.87 1.77 8.35
N LEU A 159 -11.22 0.61 8.87
CA LEU A 159 -11.43 -0.59 8.05
C LEU A 159 -12.85 -0.66 7.51
N GLY A 160 -13.80 0.02 8.18
CA GLY A 160 -15.21 -0.11 7.84
C GLY A 160 -15.76 -1.52 8.09
N ALA A 161 -16.87 -1.83 7.42
CA ALA A 161 -17.48 -3.15 7.51
C ALA A 161 -16.84 -4.13 6.52
N ARG A 162 -16.55 -5.35 6.97
CA ARG A 162 -16.07 -6.44 6.12
C ARG A 162 -17.09 -6.72 5.01
N PRO A 163 -16.68 -6.66 3.74
CA PRO A 163 -17.61 -6.85 2.62
C PRO A 163 -18.00 -8.31 2.44
N ASP A 164 -19.21 -8.52 1.92
CA ASP A 164 -19.57 -9.78 1.31
C ASP A 164 -18.92 -9.90 -0.07
N ARG A 165 -18.79 -11.13 -0.61
CA ARG A 165 -18.13 -11.41 -1.90
C ARG A 165 -18.70 -10.66 -3.12
N GLY A 166 -19.88 -10.04 -2.98
CA GLY A 166 -20.51 -9.29 -4.07
C GLY A 166 -20.08 -7.82 -4.21
N ASP A 167 -19.30 -7.29 -3.28
CA ASP A 167 -18.76 -5.92 -3.36
C ASP A 167 -17.31 -5.96 -3.84
N ASP A 168 -17.11 -5.85 -5.14
CA ASP A 168 -15.78 -6.07 -5.77
C ASP A 168 -14.71 -5.10 -5.26
N TYR A 169 -15.04 -3.83 -5.02
CA TYR A 169 -14.04 -2.83 -4.61
C TYR A 169 -13.64 -2.96 -3.14
N ALA A 170 -14.60 -3.08 -2.25
CA ALA A 170 -14.30 -3.29 -0.83
C ALA A 170 -13.60 -4.64 -0.63
N ALA A 171 -13.99 -5.68 -1.37
CA ALA A 171 -13.33 -6.98 -1.33
C ALA A 171 -11.85 -6.89 -1.74
N VAL A 172 -11.51 -6.12 -2.79
CA VAL A 172 -10.11 -5.91 -3.20
C VAL A 172 -9.31 -5.25 -2.08
N VAL A 173 -9.86 -4.24 -1.41
CA VAL A 173 -9.22 -3.57 -0.27
C VAL A 173 -8.95 -4.55 0.87
N PHE A 174 -9.97 -5.32 1.24
CA PHE A 174 -9.86 -6.28 2.34
C PHE A 174 -8.90 -7.42 2.02
N LEU A 175 -8.85 -7.88 0.77
CA LEU A 175 -7.84 -8.86 0.32
C LEU A 175 -6.40 -8.31 0.46
N ARG A 176 -6.16 -7.02 0.24
CA ARG A 176 -4.85 -6.40 0.50
C ARG A 176 -4.50 -6.41 1.98
N TYR A 177 -5.45 -6.06 2.85
CA TYR A 177 -5.24 -6.16 4.28
C TYR A 177 -4.95 -7.60 4.72
N ALA A 178 -5.75 -8.56 4.28
CA ALA A 178 -5.55 -9.98 4.57
C ALA A 178 -4.20 -10.50 4.04
N PHE A 179 -3.76 -10.05 2.87
CA PHE A 179 -2.48 -10.44 2.28
C PHE A 179 -1.28 -10.06 3.17
N VAL A 180 -1.31 -8.89 3.79
CA VAL A 180 -0.28 -8.46 4.74
C VAL A 180 -0.19 -9.44 5.91
N TRP A 181 -1.33 -9.76 6.52
CA TRP A 181 -1.39 -10.65 7.68
C TRP A 181 -1.02 -12.10 7.34
N ARG A 182 -1.41 -12.59 6.17
CA ARG A 182 -0.95 -13.87 5.64
C ARG A 182 0.58 -13.92 5.48
N THR A 183 1.16 -12.84 4.98
CA THR A 183 2.63 -12.74 4.83
C THR A 183 3.32 -12.77 6.19
N LEU A 184 2.78 -12.06 7.19
CA LEU A 184 3.29 -12.06 8.55
C LEU A 184 3.12 -13.43 9.23
N ALA A 185 1.96 -14.08 9.07
CA ALA A 185 1.71 -15.41 9.59
C ALA A 185 2.73 -16.43 9.06
N ALA A 186 2.92 -16.45 7.74
CA ALA A 186 3.90 -17.35 7.12
C ALA A 186 5.34 -17.08 7.61
N ALA A 187 5.71 -15.82 7.81
CA ALA A 187 7.04 -15.46 8.32
C ALA A 187 7.22 -15.85 9.80
N ALA A 188 6.19 -15.69 10.63
CA ALA A 188 6.21 -16.09 12.04
C ALA A 188 6.24 -17.62 12.20
N ASP A 189 5.45 -18.36 11.41
CA ASP A 189 5.47 -19.82 11.35
C ASP A 189 6.88 -20.33 10.98
N ALA A 190 7.50 -19.76 9.95
CA ALA A 190 8.83 -20.17 9.51
C ALA A 190 9.92 -19.96 10.59
N LYS A 191 9.69 -19.03 11.53
CA LYS A 191 10.59 -18.78 12.66
C LYS A 191 10.19 -19.50 13.95
N GLY A 192 9.03 -20.15 13.97
CA GLY A 192 8.50 -20.84 15.14
C GLY A 192 7.95 -19.90 16.21
N GLU A 193 7.61 -18.67 15.85
CA GLU A 193 7.05 -17.64 16.74
C GLU A 193 5.51 -17.82 16.83
N ARG A 194 5.10 -18.80 17.63
CA ARG A 194 3.72 -19.34 17.64
C ARG A 194 2.65 -18.30 17.98
N ASP A 195 2.90 -17.43 18.93
CA ASP A 195 1.90 -16.46 19.38
C ASP A 195 1.68 -15.38 18.31
N ASP A 196 2.75 -14.92 17.66
CA ASP A 196 2.68 -13.98 16.56
C ASP A 196 2.03 -14.61 15.32
N ALA A 197 2.34 -15.86 15.02
CA ALA A 197 1.70 -16.62 13.94
C ALA A 197 0.20 -16.77 14.18
N ALA A 198 -0.21 -17.20 15.38
CA ALA A 198 -1.61 -17.36 15.73
C ALA A 198 -2.39 -16.04 15.64
N PHE A 199 -1.80 -14.94 16.11
CA PHE A 199 -2.39 -13.61 15.98
C PHE A 199 -2.53 -13.21 14.52
N ALA A 200 -1.49 -13.38 13.71
CA ALA A 200 -1.49 -12.99 12.29
C ALA A 200 -2.51 -13.81 11.48
N HIS A 201 -2.64 -15.11 11.73
CA HIS A 201 -3.70 -15.96 11.13
C HIS A 201 -5.11 -15.48 11.51
N ALA A 202 -5.34 -15.13 12.77
CA ALA A 202 -6.63 -14.62 13.21
C ALA A 202 -7.00 -13.30 12.48
N MET A 203 -6.04 -12.42 12.28
CA MET A 203 -6.22 -11.17 11.53
C MET A 203 -6.47 -11.42 10.03
N GLU A 204 -5.76 -12.39 9.43
CA GLU A 204 -6.01 -12.81 8.05
C GLU A 204 -7.46 -13.29 7.87
N ASP A 205 -7.91 -14.17 8.76
CA ASP A 205 -9.28 -14.72 8.74
C ASP A 205 -10.35 -13.63 8.96
N GLU A 206 -10.07 -12.68 9.86
CA GLU A 206 -10.97 -11.53 10.11
C GLU A 206 -11.11 -10.64 8.90
N LEU A 207 -10.03 -10.41 8.16
CA LEU A 207 -9.99 -9.48 7.03
C LEU A 207 -10.28 -10.13 5.68
N THR A 208 -10.23 -11.45 5.56
CA THR A 208 -10.58 -12.13 4.30
C THR A 208 -12.08 -12.00 4.01
N PRO A 209 -12.53 -11.47 2.87
CA PRO A 209 -13.94 -11.39 2.49
C PRO A 209 -14.66 -12.74 2.60
N LYS A 210 -15.95 -12.70 2.99
CA LYS A 210 -16.76 -13.92 3.20
C LYS A 210 -17.22 -14.51 1.89
#